data_6e0e2122ac811b770ddfda6e19a63de9
#
_entry.id   6e0e2122ac811b770ddfda6e19a63de9
#
_cell.length_a   1.000
_cell.length_b   1.000
_cell.length_c   1.000
_cell.angle_alpha   90.00
_cell.angle_beta   90.00
_cell.angle_gamma   90.00
#
_symmetry.space_group_name_H-M   'P 1'
#
loop_
_entity.id
_entity.type
_entity.pdbx_description
1 polymer ?
#
loop_
_entity_poly.entity_id
_entity_poly.type
_entity_poly.pdbx_seq_one_letter_code
_entity_poly.pdbx_strand_id
1 'polypeptide(L)'
;ATAAALRNYDAVYVGDPGEKVIYLTFDAGYENGCTAQILDVLKAREVPAAFFVVGNYLQTAPELVQRMVDEGHLVGNHTEHHWDMSRIADRETFRKELETVEEQYRELTGQEMEKFYRPPQGVYSEENLRMAKELGYKTVFWSLAYVDWYQDDQPTAEQAFSKLIPRIHPGAVVLLHKILDRKSVV
;
A
#
# COMPACT_ATOMS: atom_id res chain seq x y z
N ALA A 1 -5.74 13.99 12.60
CA ALA A 1 -7.11 14.07 12.06
C ALA A 1 -7.96 12.93 12.59
N THR A 2 -9.26 13.15 12.76
CA THR A 2 -10.21 12.10 13.14
C THR A 2 -10.65 11.30 11.91
N ALA A 3 -11.16 10.09 12.11
CA ALA A 3 -11.70 9.27 11.03
C ALA A 3 -12.82 10.01 10.27
N ALA A 4 -13.67 10.74 10.99
CA ALA A 4 -14.76 11.52 10.39
C ALA A 4 -14.23 12.67 9.52
N ALA A 5 -13.19 13.38 9.95
CA ALA A 5 -12.57 14.45 9.16
C ALA A 5 -11.92 13.90 7.89
N LEU A 6 -11.26 12.75 7.97
CA LEU A 6 -10.63 12.10 6.80
C LEU A 6 -11.65 11.63 5.77
N ARG A 7 -12.83 11.17 6.18
CA ARG A 7 -13.89 10.76 5.25
C ARG A 7 -14.36 11.89 4.33
N ASN A 8 -14.29 13.14 4.78
CA ASN A 8 -14.61 14.31 3.94
C ASN A 8 -13.68 14.43 2.73
N TYR A 9 -12.48 13.84 2.81
CA TYR A 9 -11.50 13.79 1.73
C TYR A 9 -11.42 12.44 1.04
N ASP A 10 -12.42 11.57 1.27
CA ASP A 10 -12.39 10.18 0.82
C ASP A 10 -11.10 9.46 1.26
N ALA A 11 -10.70 9.69 2.50
CA ALA A 11 -9.52 9.12 3.11
C ALA A 11 -9.91 8.25 4.31
N VAL A 12 -9.22 7.12 4.47
CA VAL A 12 -9.51 6.16 5.53
C VAL A 12 -8.21 5.64 6.16
N TYR A 13 -8.24 5.35 7.46
CA TYR A 13 -7.16 4.63 8.14
C TYR A 13 -7.67 3.39 8.90
N VAL A 14 -8.98 3.22 8.98
CA VAL A 14 -9.65 2.11 9.64
C VAL A 14 -10.96 1.83 8.92
N GLY A 15 -11.32 0.56 8.78
CA GLY A 15 -12.61 0.14 8.26
C GLY A 15 -13.71 0.22 9.30
N ASP A 16 -14.87 -0.35 8.98
CA ASP A 16 -16.02 -0.38 9.90
C ASP A 16 -15.73 -1.29 11.10
N PRO A 17 -15.72 -0.76 12.33
CA PRO A 17 -15.50 -1.56 13.54
C PRO A 17 -16.65 -2.54 13.84
N GLY A 18 -17.82 -2.37 13.21
CA GLY A 18 -18.94 -3.30 13.31
C GLY A 18 -18.77 -4.55 12.46
N GLU A 19 -17.85 -4.55 11.52
CA GLU A 19 -17.54 -5.68 10.66
C GLU A 19 -16.27 -6.39 11.13
N LYS A 20 -16.33 -7.73 11.28
CA LYS A 20 -15.16 -8.54 11.65
C LYS A 20 -14.28 -8.79 10.42
N VAL A 21 -13.78 -7.72 9.81
CA VAL A 21 -12.92 -7.74 8.63
C VAL A 21 -11.61 -7.02 8.95
N ILE A 22 -10.50 -7.56 8.47
CA ILE A 22 -9.20 -6.92 8.48
C ILE A 22 -8.71 -6.76 7.05
N TYR A 23 -7.93 -5.72 6.81
CA TYR A 23 -7.37 -5.42 5.50
C TYR A 23 -5.85 -5.52 5.59
N LEU A 24 -5.27 -6.52 4.94
CA LEU A 24 -3.82 -6.66 4.85
C LEU A 24 -3.29 -5.80 3.72
N THR A 25 -2.34 -4.94 4.02
CA THR A 25 -1.76 -4.03 3.04
C THR A 25 -0.24 -4.04 3.10
N PHE A 26 0.39 -3.90 1.93
CA PHE A 26 1.83 -3.86 1.75
C PHE A 26 2.21 -2.65 0.92
N ASP A 27 3.32 -2.01 1.25
CA ASP A 27 3.94 -0.99 0.42
C ASP A 27 5.12 -1.62 -0.35
N ALA A 28 5.15 -1.44 -1.66
CA ALA A 28 6.12 -2.07 -2.55
C ALA A 28 6.86 -1.00 -3.37
N GLY A 29 7.98 -0.53 -2.85
CA GLY A 29 8.84 0.43 -3.55
C GLY A 29 10.09 -0.21 -4.15
N TYR A 30 10.58 -1.27 -3.54
CA TYR A 30 11.78 -1.99 -3.92
C TYR A 30 11.58 -3.49 -3.73
N GLU A 31 12.04 -4.30 -4.68
CA GLU A 31 11.99 -5.75 -4.54
C GLU A 31 13.26 -6.29 -3.88
N ASN A 32 13.07 -7.01 -2.79
CA ASN A 32 14.14 -7.58 -1.98
C ASN A 32 14.09 -9.12 -1.89
N GLY A 33 13.32 -9.76 -2.77
CA GLY A 33 13.17 -11.22 -2.81
C GLY A 33 12.06 -11.78 -1.92
N CYS A 34 11.33 -10.95 -1.19
CA CYS A 34 10.29 -11.42 -0.26
C CYS A 34 8.89 -11.49 -0.87
N THR A 35 8.61 -10.73 -1.90
CA THR A 35 7.23 -10.59 -2.42
C THR A 35 6.67 -11.90 -2.95
N ALA A 36 7.49 -12.69 -3.64
CA ALA A 36 7.05 -14.00 -4.14
C ALA A 36 6.61 -14.93 -3.00
N GLN A 37 7.35 -14.96 -1.90
CA GLN A 37 7.01 -15.76 -0.71
C GLN A 37 5.71 -15.28 -0.06
N ILE A 38 5.53 -13.96 0.03
CA ILE A 38 4.30 -13.36 0.58
C ILE A 38 3.11 -13.76 -0.29
N LEU A 39 3.22 -13.66 -1.60
CA LEU A 39 2.18 -14.06 -2.54
C LEU A 39 1.87 -15.56 -2.44
N ASP A 40 2.87 -16.41 -2.27
CA ASP A 40 2.68 -17.85 -2.07
C ASP A 40 1.84 -18.15 -0.82
N VAL A 41 2.14 -17.47 0.30
CA VAL A 41 1.40 -17.65 1.56
C VAL A 41 -0.04 -17.16 1.43
N LEU A 42 -0.23 -15.98 0.83
CA LEU A 42 -1.58 -15.43 0.62
C LEU A 42 -2.42 -16.35 -0.26
N LYS A 43 -1.82 -16.91 -1.31
CA LYS A 43 -2.49 -17.86 -2.19
C LYS A 43 -2.85 -19.16 -1.46
N ALA A 44 -1.91 -19.73 -0.70
CA ALA A 44 -2.14 -20.97 0.04
C ALA A 44 -3.25 -20.83 1.09
N ARG A 45 -3.40 -19.65 1.67
CA ARG A 45 -4.43 -19.34 2.67
C ARG A 45 -5.69 -18.70 2.11
N GLU A 46 -5.74 -18.49 0.80
CA GLU A 46 -6.87 -17.85 0.10
C GLU A 46 -7.21 -16.47 0.69
N VAL A 47 -6.18 -15.68 1.01
CA VAL A 47 -6.33 -14.35 1.60
C VAL A 47 -5.97 -13.28 0.57
N PRO A 48 -6.92 -12.39 0.20
CA PRO A 48 -6.60 -11.24 -0.63
C PRO A 48 -5.89 -10.16 0.19
N ALA A 49 -5.03 -9.39 -0.47
CA ALA A 49 -4.32 -8.26 0.12
C ALA A 49 -4.31 -7.08 -0.85
N ALA A 50 -3.87 -5.92 -0.38
CA ALA A 50 -3.63 -4.74 -1.20
C ALA A 50 -2.13 -4.43 -1.22
N PHE A 51 -1.61 -4.15 -2.41
CA PHE A 51 -0.21 -3.76 -2.62
C PHE A 51 -0.18 -2.35 -3.20
N PHE A 52 0.42 -1.41 -2.47
CA PHE A 52 0.62 -0.05 -2.97
C PHE A 52 2.02 0.03 -3.59
N VAL A 53 2.07 0.22 -4.90
CA VAL A 53 3.30 0.12 -5.68
C VAL A 53 3.82 1.49 -6.10
N VAL A 54 5.14 1.67 -5.98
CA VAL A 54 5.87 2.81 -6.51
C VAL A 54 6.18 2.57 -7.98
N GLY A 55 6.34 3.63 -8.77
CA GLY A 55 6.66 3.50 -10.19
C GLY A 55 7.89 2.63 -10.46
N ASN A 56 8.93 2.78 -9.66
CA ASN A 56 10.12 1.93 -9.75
C ASN A 56 9.82 0.43 -9.62
N TYR A 57 8.88 0.07 -8.77
CA TYR A 57 8.49 -1.33 -8.57
C TYR A 57 7.85 -1.94 -9.82
N LEU A 58 7.01 -1.16 -10.50
CA LEU A 58 6.41 -1.56 -11.78
C LEU A 58 7.46 -1.79 -12.88
N GLN A 59 8.54 -1.02 -12.85
CA GLN A 59 9.63 -1.14 -13.82
C GLN A 59 10.56 -2.31 -13.52
N THR A 60 10.87 -2.56 -12.25
CA THR A 60 11.90 -3.53 -11.83
C THR A 60 11.35 -4.92 -11.50
N ALA A 61 10.07 -5.03 -11.13
CA ALA A 61 9.43 -6.28 -10.78
C ALA A 61 8.05 -6.45 -11.45
N PRO A 62 7.95 -6.25 -12.77
CA PRO A 62 6.67 -6.31 -13.48
C PRO A 62 5.98 -7.68 -13.36
N GLU A 63 6.72 -8.77 -13.34
CA GLU A 63 6.18 -10.13 -13.18
C GLU A 63 5.49 -10.33 -11.83
N LEU A 64 5.98 -9.70 -10.77
CA LEU A 64 5.35 -9.78 -9.45
C LEU A 64 4.07 -8.94 -9.38
N VAL A 65 4.05 -7.78 -10.03
CA VAL A 65 2.84 -6.97 -10.14
C VAL A 65 1.77 -7.71 -10.95
N GLN A 66 2.15 -8.33 -12.06
CA GLN A 66 1.23 -9.14 -12.85
C GLN A 66 0.68 -10.31 -12.04
N ARG A 67 1.53 -10.94 -11.24
CA ARG A 67 1.12 -12.00 -10.33
C ARG A 67 0.12 -11.51 -9.27
N MET A 68 0.31 -10.31 -8.70
CA MET A 68 -0.63 -9.70 -7.78
C MET A 68 -2.02 -9.58 -8.40
N VAL A 69 -2.10 -9.09 -9.63
CA VAL A 69 -3.36 -8.94 -10.37
C VAL A 69 -3.99 -10.31 -10.64
N ASP A 70 -3.22 -11.25 -11.16
CA ASP A 70 -3.71 -12.58 -11.55
C ASP A 70 -4.21 -13.39 -10.34
N GLU A 71 -3.61 -13.18 -9.16
CA GLU A 71 -3.99 -13.88 -7.92
C GLU A 71 -5.06 -13.15 -7.11
N GLY A 72 -5.65 -12.09 -7.66
CA GLY A 72 -6.83 -11.43 -7.10
C GLY A 72 -6.55 -10.38 -6.02
N HIS A 73 -5.32 -9.87 -5.95
CA HIS A 73 -4.97 -8.79 -5.04
C HIS A 73 -5.27 -7.43 -5.65
N LEU A 74 -5.54 -6.45 -4.79
CA LEU A 74 -5.65 -5.05 -5.20
C LEU A 74 -4.25 -4.45 -5.36
N VAL A 75 -4.02 -3.75 -6.46
CA VAL A 75 -2.80 -2.98 -6.68
C VAL A 75 -3.15 -1.49 -6.66
N GLY A 76 -2.65 -0.78 -5.66
CA GLY A 76 -2.88 0.64 -5.47
C GLY A 76 -1.64 1.47 -5.80
N ASN A 77 -1.81 2.77 -5.80
CA ASN A 77 -0.82 3.75 -6.21
C ASN A 77 -0.04 4.30 -5.01
N HIS A 78 1.29 4.16 -5.04
CA HIS A 78 2.18 4.69 -4.01
C HIS A 78 3.14 5.76 -4.58
N THR A 79 2.74 6.45 -5.64
CA THR A 79 3.45 7.49 -6.40
C THR A 79 4.59 6.97 -7.28
N GLU A 80 5.02 7.83 -8.21
CA GLU A 80 6.12 7.50 -9.11
C GLU A 80 7.47 7.44 -8.37
N HIS A 81 7.76 8.46 -7.55
CA HIS A 81 9.10 8.66 -6.96
C HIS A 81 9.16 8.44 -5.45
N HIS A 82 8.05 8.17 -4.79
CA HIS A 82 7.99 8.06 -3.32
C HIS A 82 8.45 9.32 -2.60
N TRP A 83 8.15 10.50 -3.15
CA TRP A 83 8.47 11.79 -2.51
C TRP A 83 7.53 12.09 -1.33
N ASP A 84 7.95 13.02 -0.49
CA ASP A 84 7.05 13.61 0.50
C ASP A 84 6.00 14.48 -0.22
N MET A 85 4.85 13.88 -0.48
CA MET A 85 3.77 14.50 -1.23
C MET A 85 3.16 15.71 -0.51
N SER A 86 3.31 15.80 0.83
CA SER A 86 2.79 16.92 1.62
C SER A 86 3.45 18.25 1.27
N ARG A 87 4.62 18.21 0.65
CA ARG A 87 5.36 19.38 0.20
C ARG A 87 5.00 19.82 -1.21
N ILE A 88 4.20 19.05 -1.93
CA ILE A 88 3.81 19.36 -3.30
C ILE A 88 2.53 20.20 -3.26
N ALA A 89 2.66 21.50 -3.54
CA ALA A 89 1.55 22.43 -3.63
C ALA A 89 0.99 22.55 -5.06
N ASP A 90 1.79 22.19 -6.06
CA ASP A 90 1.39 22.25 -7.46
C ASP A 90 0.54 21.05 -7.86
N ARG A 91 -0.68 21.31 -8.33
CA ARG A 91 -1.64 20.27 -8.73
C ARG A 91 -1.13 19.42 -9.89
N GLU A 92 -0.44 20.00 -10.84
CA GLU A 92 0.10 19.27 -12.00
C GLU A 92 1.18 18.28 -11.58
N THR A 93 2.08 18.69 -10.69
CA THR A 93 3.13 17.81 -10.15
C THR A 93 2.53 16.68 -9.34
N PHE A 94 1.56 16.98 -8.50
CA PHE A 94 0.84 15.97 -7.71
C PHE A 94 0.13 14.96 -8.63
N ARG A 95 -0.62 15.44 -9.61
CA ARG A 95 -1.32 14.60 -10.59
C ARG A 95 -0.34 13.71 -11.35
N LYS A 96 0.78 14.25 -11.81
CA LYS A 96 1.78 13.52 -12.57
C LYS A 96 2.40 12.37 -11.77
N GLU A 97 2.64 12.58 -10.48
CA GLU A 97 3.14 11.52 -9.59
C GLU A 97 2.20 10.31 -9.52
N LEU A 98 0.91 10.51 -9.66
CA LEU A 98 -0.09 9.46 -9.65
C LEU A 98 -0.37 8.91 -11.06
N GLU A 99 -0.55 9.76 -12.05
CA GLU A 99 -0.90 9.35 -13.41
C GLU A 99 0.21 8.55 -14.09
N THR A 100 1.47 8.86 -13.82
CA THR A 100 2.59 8.09 -14.38
C THR A 100 2.53 6.62 -13.93
N VAL A 101 2.19 6.38 -12.67
CA VAL A 101 2.01 5.01 -12.15
C VAL A 101 0.81 4.33 -12.82
N GLU A 102 -0.29 5.04 -13.02
CA GLU A 102 -1.46 4.50 -13.75
C GLU A 102 -1.10 4.07 -15.17
N GLU A 103 -0.32 4.89 -15.87
CA GLU A 103 0.13 4.59 -17.24
C GLU A 103 1.04 3.37 -17.27
N GLN A 104 2.01 3.28 -16.36
CA GLN A 104 2.90 2.11 -16.23
C GLN A 104 2.10 0.83 -15.95
N TYR A 105 1.11 0.92 -15.08
CA TYR A 105 0.23 -0.20 -14.75
C TYR A 105 -0.61 -0.64 -15.97
N ARG A 106 -1.16 0.30 -16.71
CA ARG A 106 -1.95 0.02 -17.91
C ARG A 106 -1.08 -0.62 -18.99
N GLU A 107 0.13 -0.11 -19.22
CA GLU A 107 1.08 -0.70 -20.17
C GLU A 107 1.44 -2.14 -19.80
N LEU A 108 1.63 -2.41 -18.51
CA LEU A 108 1.97 -3.74 -18.04
C LEU A 108 0.81 -4.73 -18.11
N THR A 109 -0.37 -4.34 -17.63
CA THR A 109 -1.48 -5.26 -17.40
C THR A 109 -2.57 -5.20 -18.47
N GLY A 110 -2.62 -4.15 -19.27
CA GLY A 110 -3.73 -3.86 -20.18
C GLY A 110 -5.02 -3.42 -19.48
N GLN A 111 -4.98 -3.19 -18.17
CA GLN A 111 -6.13 -2.81 -17.36
C GLN A 111 -5.93 -1.44 -16.72
N GLU A 112 -7.03 -0.76 -16.42
CA GLU A 112 -7.01 0.46 -15.64
C GLU A 112 -6.67 0.15 -14.18
N MET A 113 -5.83 0.99 -13.57
CA MET A 113 -5.46 0.85 -12.16
C MET A 113 -6.63 1.26 -11.26
N GLU A 114 -6.89 0.48 -10.22
CA GLU A 114 -7.82 0.86 -9.18
C GLU A 114 -7.35 2.14 -8.48
N LYS A 115 -8.27 3.09 -8.23
CA LYS A 115 -7.92 4.40 -7.69
C LYS A 115 -7.85 4.42 -6.17
N PHE A 116 -6.87 3.68 -5.65
CA PHE A 116 -6.46 3.70 -4.25
C PHE A 116 -5.04 4.24 -4.16
N TYR A 117 -4.84 5.19 -3.26
CA TYR A 117 -3.58 5.89 -3.09
C TYR A 117 -3.13 5.83 -1.65
N ARG A 118 -1.86 5.57 -1.42
CA ARG A 118 -1.24 5.68 -0.10
C ARG A 118 -0.10 6.69 -0.18
N PRO A 119 -0.17 7.79 0.60
CA PRO A 119 0.91 8.75 0.66
C PRO A 119 2.20 8.11 1.16
N PRO A 120 3.35 8.38 0.50
CA PRO A 120 4.64 7.95 1.02
C PRO A 120 4.81 8.38 2.49
N GLN A 121 5.30 7.45 3.32
CA GLN A 121 5.51 7.63 4.77
C GLN A 121 4.24 7.96 5.57
N GLY A 122 3.07 7.96 4.95
CA GLY A 122 1.83 8.39 5.58
C GLY A 122 1.75 9.89 5.87
N VAL A 123 2.63 10.68 5.27
CA VAL A 123 2.65 12.15 5.45
C VAL A 123 1.69 12.80 4.46
N TYR A 124 0.89 13.73 4.95
CA TYR A 124 -0.12 14.39 4.14
C TYR A 124 -0.39 15.83 4.60
N SER A 125 -0.98 16.62 3.71
CA SER A 125 -1.62 17.88 4.01
C SER A 125 -3.10 17.79 3.61
N GLU A 126 -3.93 18.70 4.14
CA GLU A 126 -5.34 18.76 3.71
C GLU A 126 -5.47 19.04 2.23
N GLU A 127 -4.61 19.91 1.69
CA GLU A 127 -4.59 20.22 0.27
C GLU A 127 -4.29 18.98 -0.58
N ASN A 128 -3.33 18.13 -0.16
CA ASN A 128 -3.04 16.87 -0.86
C ASN A 128 -4.21 15.90 -0.81
N LEU A 129 -4.90 15.80 0.33
CA LEU A 129 -6.09 14.95 0.45
C LEU A 129 -7.19 15.41 -0.51
N ARG A 130 -7.37 16.72 -0.64
CA ARG A 130 -8.33 17.31 -1.57
C ARG A 130 -7.94 17.03 -3.01
N MET A 131 -6.66 17.20 -3.37
CA MET A 131 -6.15 16.89 -4.70
C MET A 131 -6.36 15.42 -5.07
N ALA A 132 -6.07 14.51 -4.16
CA ALA A 132 -6.28 13.08 -4.38
C ALA A 132 -7.77 12.76 -4.60
N LYS A 133 -8.65 13.32 -3.79
CA LYS A 133 -10.10 13.18 -3.96
C LYS A 133 -10.60 13.70 -5.30
N GLU A 134 -10.13 14.87 -5.72
CA GLU A 134 -10.48 15.48 -7.02
C GLU A 134 -10.05 14.60 -8.20
N LEU A 135 -8.96 13.85 -8.06
CA LEU A 135 -8.50 12.88 -9.06
C LEU A 135 -9.23 11.53 -8.99
N GLY A 136 -10.20 11.39 -8.08
CA GLY A 136 -10.99 10.19 -7.92
C GLY A 136 -10.38 9.11 -7.04
N TYR A 137 -9.31 9.42 -6.31
CA TYR A 137 -8.64 8.47 -5.43
C TYR A 137 -9.28 8.39 -4.05
N LYS A 138 -9.32 7.17 -3.52
CA LYS A 138 -9.46 6.94 -2.08
C LYS A 138 -8.06 6.89 -1.47
N THR A 139 -7.80 7.75 -0.50
CA THR A 139 -6.53 7.77 0.24
C THR A 139 -6.60 6.78 1.39
N VAL A 140 -5.66 5.84 1.43
CA VAL A 140 -5.66 4.72 2.41
C VAL A 140 -4.43 4.81 3.30
N PHE A 141 -4.65 5.13 4.56
CA PHE A 141 -3.65 5.04 5.63
C PHE A 141 -3.70 3.65 6.28
N TRP A 142 -3.31 3.55 7.54
CA TRP A 142 -3.36 2.31 8.31
C TRP A 142 -3.67 2.61 9.77
N SER A 143 -4.23 1.64 10.46
CA SER A 143 -4.53 1.71 11.89
C SER A 143 -3.57 0.86 12.72
N LEU A 144 -2.86 -0.05 12.09
CA LEU A 144 -1.90 -0.95 12.73
C LEU A 144 -0.72 -1.18 11.80
N ALA A 145 0.49 -0.95 12.28
CA ALA A 145 1.73 -1.27 11.56
C ALA A 145 2.47 -2.42 12.23
N TYR A 146 3.00 -3.32 11.43
CA TYR A 146 3.85 -4.42 11.88
C TYR A 146 5.22 -4.29 11.22
N VAL A 147 6.28 -4.10 12.04
CA VAL A 147 7.61 -3.67 11.59
C VAL A 147 8.70 -4.74 11.79
N ASP A 148 8.39 -5.91 12.34
CA ASP A 148 9.39 -6.88 12.78
C ASP A 148 9.77 -7.93 11.71
N TRP A 149 10.44 -7.49 10.64
CA TRP A 149 11.20 -8.36 9.75
C TRP A 149 12.69 -8.05 9.91
N TYR A 150 13.33 -8.53 10.99
CA TYR A 150 14.76 -8.38 11.19
C TYR A 150 15.55 -9.35 10.31
N GLN A 151 16.66 -8.89 9.74
CA GLN A 151 17.48 -9.64 8.78
C GLN A 151 18.09 -10.94 9.32
N ASP A 152 18.39 -11.00 10.60
CA ASP A 152 19.17 -12.11 11.19
C ASP A 152 18.30 -13.19 11.82
N ASP A 153 17.02 -12.97 11.97
CA ASP A 153 16.08 -13.91 12.58
C ASP A 153 14.70 -13.73 11.92
N GLN A 154 14.65 -14.04 10.61
CA GLN A 154 13.42 -13.85 9.85
C GLN A 154 12.36 -14.85 10.31
N PRO A 155 11.30 -14.37 10.97
CA PRO A 155 10.18 -15.23 11.22
C PRO A 155 9.60 -15.67 9.87
N THR A 156 9.16 -16.91 9.77
CA THR A 156 8.35 -17.35 8.64
C THR A 156 7.12 -16.43 8.55
N ALA A 157 6.52 -16.33 7.37
CA ALA A 157 5.28 -15.57 7.23
C ALA A 157 4.23 -16.00 8.26
N GLU A 158 4.18 -17.30 8.61
CA GLU A 158 3.31 -17.84 9.64
C GLU A 158 3.61 -17.28 11.03
N GLN A 159 4.88 -17.16 11.40
CA GLN A 159 5.29 -16.57 12.68
C GLN A 159 4.93 -15.08 12.74
N ALA A 160 5.09 -14.34 11.64
CA ALA A 160 4.70 -12.95 11.55
C ALA A 160 3.18 -12.78 11.74
N PHE A 161 2.37 -13.59 11.08
CA PHE A 161 0.91 -13.59 11.26
C PHE A 161 0.52 -13.95 12.70
N SER A 162 1.18 -14.91 13.33
CA SER A 162 0.92 -15.29 14.72
C SER A 162 1.16 -14.16 15.72
N LYS A 163 2.16 -13.31 15.46
CA LYS A 163 2.41 -12.10 16.29
C LYS A 163 1.41 -10.98 16.04
N LEU A 164 0.84 -10.91 14.85
CA LEU A 164 -0.18 -9.92 14.49
C LEU A 164 -1.53 -10.20 15.13
N ILE A 165 -1.92 -11.46 15.23
CA ILE A 165 -3.26 -11.88 15.68
C ILE A 165 -3.70 -11.22 17.00
N PRO A 166 -2.87 -11.13 18.05
CA PRO A 166 -3.28 -10.50 19.32
C PRO A 166 -3.52 -8.98 19.22
N ARG A 167 -3.04 -8.33 18.16
CA ARG A 167 -3.14 -6.87 17.97
C ARG A 167 -4.25 -6.49 17.00
N ILE A 168 -4.86 -7.45 16.35
CA ILE A 168 -5.91 -7.25 15.37
C ILE A 168 -7.19 -6.78 16.06
N HIS A 169 -7.83 -5.78 15.47
CA HIS A 169 -9.14 -5.29 15.84
C HIS A 169 -10.07 -5.26 14.61
N PRO A 170 -11.40 -5.32 14.79
CA PRO A 170 -12.32 -5.22 13.66
C PRO A 170 -12.11 -3.95 12.85
N GLY A 171 -12.08 -4.07 11.54
CA GLY A 171 -11.83 -2.95 10.63
C GLY A 171 -10.36 -2.54 10.51
N ALA A 172 -9.42 -3.26 11.14
CA ALA A 172 -8.00 -2.91 11.07
C ALA A 172 -7.50 -2.85 9.62
N VAL A 173 -6.84 -1.75 9.26
CA VAL A 173 -6.01 -1.64 8.07
C VAL A 173 -4.57 -1.85 8.51
N VAL A 174 -4.02 -3.00 8.17
CA VAL A 174 -2.71 -3.44 8.63
C VAL A 174 -1.65 -3.10 7.58
N LEU A 175 -0.65 -2.31 7.97
CA LEU A 175 0.53 -2.10 7.16
C LEU A 175 1.60 -3.12 7.54
N LEU A 176 1.96 -3.96 6.56
CA LEU A 176 3.03 -4.94 6.68
C LEU A 176 4.24 -4.45 5.89
N HIS A 177 5.37 -4.28 6.57
CA HIS A 177 6.61 -3.85 5.93
C HIS A 177 7.39 -5.05 5.41
N LYS A 178 7.78 -4.99 4.13
CA LYS A 178 8.68 -5.95 3.50
C LYS A 178 10.13 -5.54 3.74
N ILE A 179 10.58 -5.34 4.97
CA ILE A 179 11.92 -4.82 5.20
C ILE A 179 12.93 -5.95 5.31
N LEU A 180 13.86 -6.00 4.36
CA LEU A 180 15.10 -6.74 4.45
C LEU A 180 16.34 -5.83 4.58
N ASP A 181 16.19 -4.50 4.56
CA ASP A 181 17.34 -3.61 4.66
C ASP A 181 17.09 -2.42 5.59
N ARG A 182 17.96 -2.27 6.57
CA ARG A 182 17.98 -1.12 7.50
C ARG A 182 18.27 0.22 6.83
N LYS A 183 18.64 0.23 5.55
CA LYS A 183 19.02 1.45 4.83
C LYS A 183 17.87 2.20 4.19
N SER A 184 16.67 1.66 4.21
CA SER A 184 15.49 2.29 3.62
C SER A 184 14.54 2.94 4.63
N VAL A 185 14.97 3.07 5.89
CA VAL A 185 14.23 3.78 6.94
C VAL A 185 14.98 5.07 7.27
N VAL A 186 15.02 6.00 6.32
CA VAL A 186 15.32 7.41 6.57
C VAL A 186 14.36 8.25 5.75
#